data_593508133ba9c181441df90490e5a00f
#
_entry.id   593508133ba9c181441df90490e5a00f
#
_cell.length_a   1.000
_cell.length_b   1.000
_cell.length_c   1.000
_cell.angle_alpha   90.00
_cell.angle_beta   90.00
_cell.angle_gamma   90.00
#
_symmetry.space_group_name_H-M   'P 1'
#
loop_
_entity.id
_entity.type
_entity.pdbx_description
1 polymer ?
#
loop_
_entity_poly.entity_id
_entity_poly.type
_entity_poly.pdbx_seq_one_letter_code
_entity_poly.pdbx_strand_id
1 'polypeptide(L)'
;DEKAADGLTYTIACRHNRENLAEELYAVVDNGGRLLDVIVEHPVYGQLTGKLHIFSRFDADAFMEKLAENNASILCDITDNVHLHTIICRSEEDYRRILSVLEEKGILFQK
;
A
#
# COMPACT_ATOMS: atom_id res chain seq x y z
N ASP A 1 -23.22 3.78 0.63
CA ASP A 1 -23.08 3.33 0.33
C ASP A 1 -23.01 2.17 0.55
N GLU A 2 -23.39 1.76 0.50
CA GLU A 2 -23.26 0.71 0.75
C GLU A 2 -22.11 0.23 0.60
N LYS A 3 -21.37 0.83 0.04
CA LYS A 3 -20.20 0.52 -0.12
C LYS A 3 -19.43 0.52 1.03
N ALA A 4 -19.52 1.42 1.86
CA ALA A 4 -18.87 1.40 3.13
C ALA A 4 -19.18 0.11 3.84
N ALA A 5 -20.32 -0.43 3.56
CA ALA A 5 -20.69 -1.70 4.14
C ALA A 5 -19.79 -2.83 3.63
N ASP A 6 -19.09 -2.60 2.53
CA ASP A 6 -18.27 -3.64 1.95
C ASP A 6 -16.92 -3.79 2.61
N GLY A 7 -16.62 -2.94 3.57
CA GLY A 7 -15.35 -3.07 4.24
C GLY A 7 -15.05 -1.94 5.18
N LEU A 8 -13.94 -2.11 5.88
CA LEU A 8 -13.47 -1.14 6.85
C LEU A 8 -12.24 -0.46 6.26
N THR A 9 -12.17 0.84 6.43
CA THR A 9 -11.08 1.64 5.87
C THR A 9 -10.04 1.93 6.94
N TYR A 10 -8.78 1.68 6.61
CA TYR A 10 -7.67 1.91 7.53
C TYR A 10 -6.54 2.63 6.80
N THR A 11 -5.70 3.29 7.58
CA THR A 11 -4.47 3.88 7.05
C THR A 11 -3.30 3.19 7.71
N ILE A 12 -2.36 2.70 6.92
CA ILE A 12 -1.18 2.04 7.45
C ILE A 12 0.07 2.79 6.99
N ALA A 13 1.10 2.75 7.80
CA ALA A 13 2.38 3.38 7.49
C ALA A 13 3.38 2.28 7.16
N CYS A 14 4.10 2.44 6.06
CA CYS A 14 5.03 1.44 5.60
C CYS A 14 6.36 2.08 5.24
N ARG A 15 7.42 1.29 5.31
CA ARG A 15 8.73 1.73 4.88
C ARG A 15 9.43 0.57 4.20
N HIS A 16 9.77 0.74 2.94
CA HIS A 16 10.50 -0.27 2.20
C HIS A 16 11.13 0.38 0.98
N ASN A 17 12.06 -0.33 0.36
CA ASN A 17 12.61 0.15 -0.89
C ASN A 17 11.86 -0.48 -2.06
N ARG A 18 12.28 -0.15 -3.28
CA ARG A 18 11.60 -0.61 -4.46
C ARG A 18 11.61 -2.13 -4.59
N GLU A 19 12.63 -2.77 -4.05
CA GLU A 19 12.77 -4.21 -4.14
C GLU A 19 11.70 -4.94 -3.35
N ASN A 20 11.14 -4.29 -2.33
CA ASN A 20 10.12 -4.91 -1.48
C ASN A 20 8.71 -4.56 -1.90
N LEU A 21 8.55 -3.86 -3.01
CA LEU A 21 7.24 -3.41 -3.44
C LEU A 21 6.27 -4.56 -3.64
N ALA A 22 6.69 -5.61 -4.33
CA ALA A 22 5.82 -6.74 -4.58
C ALA A 22 5.35 -7.38 -3.28
N GLU A 23 6.26 -7.51 -2.32
CA GLU A 23 5.92 -8.12 -1.04
C GLU A 23 4.86 -7.31 -0.31
N GLU A 24 4.98 -5.98 -0.36
CA GLU A 24 4.00 -5.13 0.28
C GLU A 24 2.62 -5.28 -0.35
N LEU A 25 2.57 -5.20 -1.67
CA LEU A 25 1.29 -5.26 -2.36
C LEU A 25 0.61 -6.61 -2.16
N TYR A 26 1.40 -7.69 -2.26
CA TYR A 26 0.84 -9.02 -2.07
C TYR A 26 0.39 -9.25 -0.64
N ALA A 27 1.13 -8.71 0.33
CA ALA A 27 0.75 -8.88 1.73
C ALA A 27 -0.65 -8.35 2.00
N VAL A 28 -1.00 -7.25 1.33
CA VAL A 28 -2.32 -6.66 1.50
C VAL A 28 -3.38 -7.46 0.76
N VAL A 29 -3.18 -7.70 -0.54
CA VAL A 29 -4.25 -8.30 -1.34
C VAL A 29 -4.43 -9.79 -1.05
N ASP A 30 -3.37 -10.49 -0.67
CA ASP A 30 -3.50 -11.92 -0.37
C ASP A 30 -4.20 -12.15 0.96
N ASN A 31 -4.32 -11.12 1.80
CA ASN A 31 -4.90 -11.26 3.12
C ASN A 31 -6.22 -10.50 3.28
N GLY A 32 -6.88 -10.25 2.17
CA GLY A 32 -8.23 -9.71 2.21
C GLY A 32 -8.32 -8.20 2.13
N GLY A 33 -7.21 -7.52 1.83
CA GLY A 33 -7.21 -6.07 1.73
C GLY A 33 -7.21 -5.59 0.30
N ARG A 34 -7.54 -4.31 0.15
CA ARG A 34 -7.47 -3.62 -1.14
C ARG A 34 -6.77 -2.30 -0.92
N LEU A 35 -5.85 -1.96 -1.80
CA LEU A 35 -5.08 -0.72 -1.70
C LEU A 35 -5.72 0.36 -2.55
N LEU A 36 -6.10 1.45 -1.92
CA LEU A 36 -6.71 2.57 -2.66
C LEU A 36 -5.66 3.55 -3.16
N ASP A 37 -4.65 3.85 -2.35
CA ASP A 37 -3.69 4.90 -2.70
C ASP A 37 -2.38 4.75 -1.96
N VAL A 38 -1.44 5.60 -2.32
CA VAL A 38 -0.21 5.79 -1.57
C VAL A 38 -0.08 7.27 -1.28
N ILE A 39 0.28 7.61 -0.05
CA ILE A 39 0.39 8.99 0.41
C ILE A 39 1.79 9.20 0.97
N VAL A 40 2.46 10.25 0.52
CA VAL A 40 3.76 10.63 1.06
C VAL A 40 3.71 12.09 1.47
N GLU A 41 4.56 12.47 2.43
CA GLU A 41 4.66 13.87 2.85
C GLU A 41 5.95 14.45 2.32
N HIS A 42 5.81 15.40 1.42
CA HIS A 42 6.95 16.04 0.80
C HIS A 42 7.25 17.33 1.55
N PRO A 43 8.53 17.64 1.84
CA PRO A 43 8.84 18.84 2.65
C PRO A 43 8.41 20.15 1.98
N VAL A 44 8.31 20.17 0.67
CA VAL A 44 7.94 21.39 -0.05
C VAL A 44 6.49 21.39 -0.46
N TYR A 45 6.03 20.28 -1.04
CA TYR A 45 4.69 20.23 -1.62
C TYR A 45 3.62 19.74 -0.66
N GLY A 46 4.01 19.26 0.51
CA GLY A 46 3.03 18.71 1.45
C GLY A 46 2.67 17.28 1.07
N GLN A 47 1.42 16.93 1.29
CA GLN A 47 0.98 15.57 0.99
C GLN A 47 0.82 15.35 -0.50
N LEU A 48 1.46 14.30 -0.99
CA LEU A 48 1.30 13.87 -2.38
C LEU A 48 0.61 12.52 -2.36
N THR A 49 -0.44 12.37 -3.15
CA THR A 49 -1.23 11.15 -3.18
C THR A 49 -1.27 10.57 -4.58
N GLY A 50 -0.95 9.30 -4.69
CA GLY A 50 -1.08 8.57 -5.95
C GLY A 50 -2.17 7.54 -5.82
N LYS A 51 -3.05 7.44 -6.79
CA LYS A 51 -4.12 6.45 -6.78
C LYS A 51 -3.57 5.11 -7.24
N LEU A 52 -3.93 4.06 -6.54
CA LEU A 52 -3.45 2.73 -6.88
C LEU A 52 -4.58 1.82 -7.34
N HIS A 53 -5.66 1.74 -6.57
CA HIS A 53 -6.81 0.86 -6.87
C HIS A 53 -6.34 -0.57 -7.15
N ILE A 54 -5.50 -1.09 -6.26
CA ILE A 54 -4.98 -2.44 -6.38
C ILE A 54 -5.83 -3.35 -5.51
N PHE A 55 -6.69 -4.13 -6.14
CA PHE A 55 -7.69 -4.94 -5.44
C PHE A 55 -7.42 -6.43 -5.52
N SER A 56 -6.40 -6.82 -6.28
CA SER A 56 -6.08 -8.24 -6.46
C SER A 56 -4.60 -8.36 -6.81
N ARG A 57 -4.13 -9.59 -6.77
CA ARG A 57 -2.75 -9.88 -7.19
C ARG A 57 -2.54 -9.53 -8.65
N PHE A 58 -3.56 -9.73 -9.47
CA PHE A 58 -3.52 -9.34 -10.87
C PHE A 58 -3.27 -7.84 -11.02
N ASP A 59 -4.00 -7.05 -10.23
CA ASP A 59 -3.82 -5.59 -10.26
C ASP A 59 -2.42 -5.19 -9.80
N ALA A 60 -1.90 -5.87 -8.78
CA ALA A 60 -0.56 -5.57 -8.27
C ALA A 60 0.49 -5.85 -9.34
N ASP A 61 0.36 -6.98 -10.03
CA ASP A 61 1.29 -7.33 -11.09
C ASP A 61 1.23 -6.33 -12.24
N ALA A 62 0.02 -5.90 -12.60
CA ALA A 62 -0.15 -4.93 -13.67
C ALA A 62 0.48 -3.58 -13.30
N PHE A 63 0.34 -3.19 -12.02
CA PHE A 63 0.94 -1.94 -11.55
C PHE A 63 2.46 -2.00 -11.64
N MET A 64 3.05 -3.11 -11.20
CA MET A 64 4.50 -3.24 -11.23
C MET A 64 5.03 -3.29 -12.66
N GLU A 65 4.27 -3.93 -13.55
CA GLU A 65 4.65 -3.98 -14.96
C GLU A 65 4.63 -2.58 -15.58
N LYS A 66 3.63 -1.79 -15.22
CA LYS A 66 3.52 -0.43 -15.73
C LYS A 66 4.68 0.43 -15.25
N LEU A 67 5.09 0.27 -13.99
CA LEU A 67 6.25 0.98 -13.47
C LEU A 67 7.49 0.62 -14.25
N ALA A 68 7.69 -0.66 -14.53
CA ALA A 68 8.88 -1.12 -15.26
C ALA A 68 8.89 -0.61 -16.70
N GLU A 69 7.73 -0.68 -17.36
CA GLU A 69 7.63 -0.25 -18.75
C GLU A 69 7.93 1.23 -18.92
N ASN A 70 7.55 2.02 -17.93
CA ASN A 70 7.72 3.46 -18.01
C ASN A 70 8.98 3.93 -17.31
N ASN A 71 9.76 3.00 -16.77
CA ASN A 71 10.98 3.33 -16.03
C ASN A 71 10.69 4.40 -14.97
N ALA A 72 9.54 4.28 -14.34
CA ALA A 72 9.06 5.28 -13.40
C ALA A 72 9.56 5.00 -11.99
N SER A 73 9.76 6.07 -11.22
CA SER A 73 10.07 5.95 -9.81
C SER A 73 8.78 5.80 -9.04
N ILE A 74 8.82 5.02 -7.96
CA ILE A 74 7.67 4.96 -7.07
C ILE A 74 7.68 6.20 -6.19
N LEU A 75 6.50 6.62 -5.78
CA LEU A 75 6.34 7.89 -5.08
C LEU A 75 7.16 7.96 -3.79
N CYS A 76 7.24 6.87 -3.06
CA CYS A 76 7.95 6.88 -1.77
C CYS A 76 9.45 7.04 -1.92
N ASP A 77 10.00 6.92 -3.12
CA ASP A 77 11.43 7.14 -3.32
C ASP A 77 11.86 8.55 -2.94
N ILE A 78 10.94 9.51 -2.97
CA ILE A 78 11.29 10.89 -2.68
C ILE A 78 11.15 11.26 -1.21
N THR A 79 10.75 10.31 -0.36
CA THR A 79 10.54 10.57 1.07
C THR A 79 11.13 9.49 1.93
N ASP A 80 12.34 9.04 1.60
CA ASP A 80 13.06 8.05 2.40
C ASP A 80 12.28 6.75 2.54
N ASN A 81 11.48 6.42 1.51
CA ASN A 81 10.72 5.18 1.41
C ASN A 81 9.61 5.03 2.45
N VAL A 82 9.34 6.07 3.24
CA VAL A 82 8.23 6.04 4.19
C VAL A 82 6.98 6.56 3.49
N HIS A 83 5.90 5.81 3.62
CA HIS A 83 4.65 6.20 2.97
C HIS A 83 3.46 5.63 3.72
N LEU A 84 2.29 6.17 3.41
CA LEU A 84 1.04 5.69 3.96
C LEU A 84 0.21 5.07 2.85
N HIS A 85 -0.61 4.09 3.21
CA HIS A 85 -1.59 3.53 2.29
C HIS A 85 -2.95 3.57 2.94
N THR A 86 -3.96 3.92 2.15
CA THR A 86 -5.34 3.73 2.57
C THR A 86 -5.75 2.36 2.05
N ILE A 87 -6.18 1.50 2.94
CA ILE A 87 -6.60 0.15 2.56
C ILE A 87 -8.02 -0.11 3.03
N ILE A 88 -8.70 -0.99 2.34
CA ILE A 88 -10.02 -1.45 2.73
C ILE A 88 -9.93 -2.93 3.03
N CYS A 89 -10.41 -3.32 4.21
CA CYS A 89 -10.41 -4.71 4.63
C CYS A 89 -11.84 -5.16 4.85
N ARG A 90 -12.10 -6.46 4.66
CA ARG A 90 -13.45 -6.99 4.89
C ARG A 90 -13.79 -7.04 6.36
N SER A 91 -12.77 -7.17 7.23
CA SER A 91 -12.99 -7.27 8.66
C SER A 91 -11.76 -6.78 9.38
N GLU A 92 -11.91 -6.55 10.69
CA GLU A 92 -10.78 -6.18 11.53
C GLU A 92 -9.76 -7.31 11.58
N GLU A 93 -10.22 -8.53 11.51
CA GLU A 93 -9.34 -9.68 11.53
C GLU A 93 -8.40 -9.68 10.32
N ASP A 94 -8.93 -9.35 9.14
CA ASP A 94 -8.11 -9.24 7.95
C ASP A 94 -7.08 -8.12 8.11
N TYR A 95 -7.50 -7.01 8.70
CA TYR A 95 -6.60 -5.89 8.94
C TYR A 95 -5.44 -6.31 9.84
N ARG A 96 -5.74 -7.02 10.93
CA ARG A 96 -4.70 -7.45 11.86
C ARG A 96 -3.74 -8.43 11.20
N ARG A 97 -4.27 -9.29 10.33
CA ARG A 97 -3.42 -10.24 9.61
C ARG A 97 -2.47 -9.52 8.67
N ILE A 98 -2.97 -8.49 7.99
CA ILE A 98 -2.13 -7.68 7.10
C ILE A 98 -1.02 -7.02 7.89
N LEU A 99 -1.34 -6.41 9.03
CA LEU A 99 -0.33 -5.77 9.86
C LEU A 99 0.73 -6.78 10.31
N SER A 100 0.30 -7.96 10.69
CA SER A 100 1.21 -9.00 11.16
C SER A 100 2.18 -9.42 10.05
N VAL A 101 1.67 -9.61 8.85
CA VAL A 101 2.50 -10.02 7.72
C VAL A 101 3.49 -8.92 7.37
N LEU A 102 3.04 -7.67 7.35
CA LEU A 102 3.92 -6.55 7.04
C LEU A 102 5.00 -6.38 8.10
N GLU A 103 4.64 -6.62 9.35
CA GLU A 103 5.61 -6.54 10.44
C GLU A 103 6.66 -7.61 10.32
N GLU A 104 6.25 -8.84 9.99
CA GLU A 104 7.19 -9.94 9.81
C GLU A 104 8.17 -9.68 8.68
N LYS A 105 7.73 -8.99 7.66
CA LYS A 105 8.57 -8.69 6.51
C LYS A 105 9.40 -7.43 6.72
N GLY A 106 9.23 -6.75 7.85
CA GLY A 106 9.97 -5.54 8.13
C GLY A 106 9.52 -4.33 7.33
N ILE A 107 8.30 -4.37 6.80
CA ILE A 107 7.77 -3.29 5.97
C ILE A 107 6.95 -2.30 6.78
N LEU A 108 6.29 -2.78 7.84
CA LEU A 108 5.44 -1.90 8.65
C LEU A 108 6.29 -0.89 9.39
N PHE A 109 5.97 0.40 9.21
CA PHE A 109 6.71 1.47 9.86
C PHE A 109 6.05 1.80 11.19
N GLN A 110 6.82 1.73 12.27
CA GLN A 110 6.33 2.02 13.60
C GLN A 110 7.24 3.04 14.25
N LYS A 111 6.65 3.96 14.94
CA LYS A 111 7.42 4.94 15.66
C LYS A 111 7.85 4.45 17.02
#